data_670aad42367c0d3fa1c3ca4a91ef3d3b
#
_entry.id   670aad42367c0d3fa1c3ca4a91ef3d3b
#
_cell.length_a   1.000
_cell.length_b   1.000
_cell.length_c   1.000
_cell.angle_alpha   90.00
_cell.angle_beta   90.00
_cell.angle_gamma   90.00
#
_symmetry.space_group_name_H-M   'P 1'
#
loop_
_entity.id
_entity.type
_entity.pdbx_description
1 polymer ?
#
loop_
_entity_poly.entity_id
_entity_poly.type
_entity_poly.pdbx_seq_one_letter_code
_entity_poly.pdbx_strand_id
1 'polypeptide(L)'
;MKKTLFCTALLLLVFSAFSCKKNNNETTTPTLSGLDLDSNHSTFMGIGSTLIVTPDISDIVSSDGKTFPDKIGIYFMLNTDTQRDTTTTDADVSNPPYELLLDEPGNFTLYCYAFGGTGFYNASASISFTVVDPATAITGLPDLPKIDIASSTFMTVELGGKTWMANNLYGTNSGYYYQDSEILASLFGQYYSWVEAQDACPAGWHLPSGEEFDQCLGTVAGNAMVNAQFVEKDFWNYWPEVPITNSLQFCALPVGYLDLTLEGAPEDGYKQYACFWTSDSKGDMGEFRYIYEKENRIQKGQGDKTTLALSVRCVKD
;
A
#
# COMPACT_ATOMS: atom_id res chain seq x y z
N MET A 1 40.76 -18.92 -10.86
CA MET A 1 39.79 -18.54 -9.85
C MET A 1 40.27 -17.23 -9.20
N LYS A 2 39.87 -16.09 -9.71
CA LYS A 2 40.17 -14.78 -9.12
C LYS A 2 38.87 -14.25 -8.48
N LYS A 3 38.83 -14.19 -7.16
CA LYS A 3 37.79 -13.50 -6.41
C LYS A 3 38.02 -12.00 -6.58
N THR A 4 37.18 -11.34 -7.33
CA THR A 4 37.15 -9.89 -7.40
C THR A 4 36.32 -9.42 -6.19
N LEU A 5 36.99 -8.83 -5.23
CA LEU A 5 36.40 -8.16 -4.09
C LEU A 5 35.82 -6.85 -4.61
N PHE A 6 34.50 -6.77 -4.77
CA PHE A 6 33.83 -5.50 -4.99
C PHE A 6 33.76 -4.79 -3.64
N CYS A 7 34.55 -3.75 -3.56
CA CYS A 7 34.58 -2.79 -2.48
C CYS A 7 33.24 -2.04 -2.50
N THR A 8 32.35 -2.33 -1.56
CA THR A 8 31.18 -1.52 -1.26
C THR A 8 31.68 -0.17 -0.76
N ALA A 9 31.70 0.80 -1.64
CA ALA A 9 31.84 2.18 -1.23
C ALA A 9 30.51 2.61 -0.60
N LEU A 10 30.38 2.30 0.69
CA LEU A 10 29.47 2.98 1.58
C LEU A 10 29.89 4.46 1.55
N LEU A 11 29.19 5.26 0.76
CA LEU A 11 29.31 6.71 0.85
C LEU A 11 28.54 7.17 2.10
N LEU A 12 28.97 6.69 3.24
CA LEU A 12 28.94 7.50 4.42
C LEU A 12 29.71 8.76 3.99
N LEU A 13 29.01 9.84 3.73
CA LEU A 13 29.56 11.17 3.80
C LEU A 13 30.06 11.32 5.22
N VAL A 14 31.22 10.71 5.46
CA VAL A 14 32.02 10.91 6.64
C VAL A 14 32.32 12.39 6.60
N PHE A 15 31.77 13.09 7.55
CA PHE A 15 32.28 14.37 7.99
C PHE A 15 33.77 14.20 8.26
N SER A 16 34.62 14.32 7.25
CA SER A 16 36.04 14.54 7.47
C SER A 16 36.15 15.93 8.05
N ALA A 17 36.20 15.97 9.37
CA ALA A 17 36.66 17.13 10.09
C ALA A 17 38.07 17.47 9.57
N PHE A 18 38.15 18.39 8.61
CA PHE A 18 39.38 19.08 8.33
C PHE A 18 39.70 19.91 9.54
N SER A 19 40.56 19.36 10.40
CA SER A 19 41.19 20.11 11.45
C SER A 19 42.09 21.18 10.83
N CYS A 20 41.55 22.37 10.61
CA CYS A 20 42.34 23.57 10.40
C CYS A 20 42.45 24.37 11.69
N LYS A 21 43.66 24.81 12.00
CA LYS A 21 44.16 25.56 13.13
C LYS A 21 43.12 26.49 13.76
N LYS A 22 43.05 26.41 15.09
CA LYS A 22 42.39 27.32 16.02
C LYS A 22 42.66 28.81 15.68
N ASN A 23 41.66 29.44 15.08
CA ASN A 23 41.37 30.84 15.31
C ASN A 23 40.03 30.87 16.03
N ASN A 24 39.98 31.52 17.20
CA ASN A 24 38.83 31.56 18.12
C ASN A 24 37.69 32.45 17.58
N ASN A 25 37.21 32.16 16.39
CA ASN A 25 35.87 32.49 15.93
C ASN A 25 35.28 31.18 15.42
N GLU A 26 34.66 30.42 16.30
CA GLU A 26 33.78 29.33 15.88
C GLU A 26 32.58 29.98 15.16
N THR A 27 32.70 30.18 13.86
CA THR A 27 31.53 30.37 13.03
C THR A 27 30.83 29.03 12.99
N THR A 28 29.83 28.85 13.87
CA THR A 28 28.95 27.69 13.79
C THR A 28 28.30 27.70 12.41
N THR A 29 28.48 26.63 11.66
CA THR A 29 27.84 26.45 10.37
C THR A 29 26.32 26.45 10.60
N PRO A 30 25.55 27.35 9.96
CA PRO A 30 24.10 27.35 10.13
C PRO A 30 23.50 26.02 9.71
N THR A 31 22.42 25.60 10.32
CA THR A 31 21.64 24.41 9.95
C THR A 31 20.32 24.82 9.36
N LEU A 32 19.82 24.04 8.40
CA LEU A 32 18.47 24.17 7.82
C LEU A 32 17.55 23.14 8.44
N SER A 33 16.27 23.49 8.57
CA SER A 33 15.18 22.60 8.97
C SER A 33 13.87 23.03 8.31
N GLY A 34 12.83 22.20 8.35
CA GLY A 34 11.52 22.55 7.79
C GLY A 34 11.35 22.18 6.31
N LEU A 35 12.21 21.32 5.75
CA LEU A 35 11.93 20.68 4.45
C LEU A 35 10.84 19.63 4.64
N ASP A 36 9.82 19.67 3.79
CA ASP A 36 8.77 18.66 3.72
C ASP A 36 8.62 18.13 2.29
N LEU A 37 7.87 17.03 2.12
CA LEU A 37 7.60 16.39 0.85
C LEU A 37 6.11 16.20 0.68
N ASP A 38 5.53 16.86 -0.32
CA ASP A 38 4.21 16.50 -0.83
C ASP A 38 4.39 15.44 -1.92
N SER A 39 3.54 14.41 -1.92
CA SER A 39 3.62 13.35 -2.91
C SER A 39 2.33 12.54 -3.00
N ASN A 40 2.17 11.89 -4.15
CA ASN A 40 1.09 10.93 -4.38
C ASN A 40 1.45 9.50 -3.91
N HIS A 41 2.49 9.34 -3.07
CA HIS A 41 2.87 8.01 -2.60
C HIS A 41 1.81 7.42 -1.68
N SER A 42 1.74 6.11 -1.72
CA SER A 42 0.95 5.29 -0.81
C SER A 42 1.80 4.13 -0.30
N THR A 43 1.33 3.40 0.71
CA THR A 43 2.09 2.26 1.27
C THR A 43 2.51 1.27 0.19
N PHE A 44 1.61 1.00 -0.78
CA PHE A 44 1.90 0.21 -1.97
C PHE A 44 1.65 1.03 -3.23
N MET A 45 2.58 0.96 -4.15
CA MET A 45 2.47 1.50 -5.50
C MET A 45 2.52 0.34 -6.50
N GLY A 46 1.69 0.37 -7.53
CA GLY A 46 1.79 -0.65 -8.59
C GLY A 46 2.97 -0.39 -9.53
N ILE A 47 3.60 -1.44 -10.03
CA ILE A 47 4.57 -1.31 -11.12
C ILE A 47 3.93 -0.60 -12.32
N GLY A 48 4.64 0.33 -12.94
CA GLY A 48 4.12 1.20 -14.01
C GLY A 48 3.44 2.48 -13.52
N SER A 49 3.27 2.66 -12.20
CA SER A 49 2.79 3.94 -11.63
C SER A 49 3.88 5.01 -11.75
N THR A 50 3.45 6.27 -11.75
CA THR A 50 4.35 7.42 -11.63
C THR A 50 4.26 7.98 -10.22
N LEU A 51 5.39 7.97 -9.50
CA LEU A 51 5.55 8.71 -8.25
C LEU A 51 5.79 10.18 -8.58
N ILE A 52 4.96 11.05 -8.00
CA ILE A 52 5.08 12.50 -8.14
C ILE A 52 5.46 13.05 -6.77
N VAL A 53 6.55 13.82 -6.72
CA VAL A 53 7.09 14.38 -5.47
C VAL A 53 7.35 15.86 -5.64
N THR A 54 6.81 16.66 -4.74
CA THR A 54 7.04 18.11 -4.69
C THR A 54 7.73 18.44 -3.36
N PRO A 55 9.02 18.82 -3.37
CA PRO A 55 9.68 19.33 -2.19
C PRO A 55 9.05 20.65 -1.74
N ASP A 56 8.60 20.72 -0.50
CA ASP A 56 8.13 21.96 0.10
C ASP A 56 9.26 22.60 0.91
N ILE A 57 9.69 23.76 0.42
CA ILE A 57 10.75 24.57 1.03
C ILE A 57 10.21 25.84 1.69
N SER A 58 8.91 26.05 1.72
CA SER A 58 8.27 27.27 2.22
C SER A 58 8.54 27.52 3.70
N ASP A 59 8.64 26.45 4.48
CA ASP A 59 8.86 26.50 5.92
C ASP A 59 10.32 26.29 6.32
N ILE A 60 11.25 26.31 5.36
CA ILE A 60 12.66 26.17 5.67
C ILE A 60 13.15 27.35 6.48
N VAL A 61 13.72 27.04 7.62
CA VAL A 61 14.37 28.01 8.51
C VAL A 61 15.84 27.68 8.71
N SER A 62 16.65 28.71 8.74
CA SER A 62 18.07 28.59 9.07
C SER A 62 18.34 29.02 10.51
N SER A 63 19.24 28.36 11.18
CA SER A 63 19.65 28.70 12.55
C SER A 63 20.28 30.10 12.66
N ASP A 64 20.75 30.69 11.55
CA ASP A 64 21.26 32.06 11.50
C ASP A 64 20.19 33.08 11.03
N GLY A 65 19.00 32.61 10.65
CA GLY A 65 17.89 33.43 10.18
C GLY A 65 18.15 34.16 8.85
N LYS A 66 19.19 33.81 8.10
CA LYS A 66 19.64 34.50 6.89
C LYS A 66 19.96 33.58 5.72
N THR A 67 20.37 32.35 6.00
CA THR A 67 20.77 31.41 4.97
C THR A 67 19.51 30.67 4.46
N PHE A 68 19.35 30.63 3.15
CA PHE A 68 18.29 29.85 2.51
C PHE A 68 18.95 28.78 1.62
N PRO A 69 18.23 27.68 1.33
CA PRO A 69 18.73 26.70 0.39
C PRO A 69 18.88 27.32 -1.01
N ASP A 70 19.92 26.94 -1.72
CA ASP A 70 20.12 27.31 -3.13
C ASP A 70 19.94 26.10 -4.05
N LYS A 71 19.94 24.88 -3.48
CA LYS A 71 19.71 23.64 -4.23
C LYS A 71 18.88 22.63 -3.45
N ILE A 72 18.14 21.82 -4.22
CA ILE A 72 17.43 20.65 -3.75
C ILE A 72 18.00 19.43 -4.46
N GLY A 73 18.30 18.38 -3.72
CA GLY A 73 18.70 17.08 -4.24
C GLY A 73 17.68 16.00 -3.87
N ILE A 74 17.30 15.20 -4.83
CA ILE A 74 16.43 14.05 -4.65
C ILE A 74 17.18 12.80 -5.08
N TYR A 75 17.16 11.78 -4.24
CA TYR A 75 17.57 10.44 -4.62
C TYR A 75 16.68 9.38 -3.98
N PHE A 76 16.58 8.21 -4.56
CA PHE A 76 15.88 7.12 -3.95
C PHE A 76 16.71 5.84 -3.91
N MET A 77 16.39 4.98 -2.94
CA MET A 77 17.12 3.75 -2.67
C MET A 77 16.18 2.55 -2.74
N LEU A 78 16.61 1.52 -3.45
CA LEU A 78 15.96 0.22 -3.46
C LEU A 78 16.44 -0.59 -2.25
N ASN A 79 15.51 -1.14 -1.47
CA ASN A 79 15.81 -1.97 -0.29
C ASN A 79 16.83 -1.34 0.67
N THR A 80 16.83 -0.01 0.77
CA THR A 80 17.72 0.81 1.63
C THR A 80 19.22 0.76 1.30
N ASP A 81 19.67 -0.09 0.38
CA ASP A 81 21.09 -0.35 0.16
C ASP A 81 21.62 0.10 -1.20
N THR A 82 20.74 0.29 -2.19
CA THR A 82 21.16 0.63 -3.55
C THR A 82 20.54 1.95 -3.98
N GLN A 83 21.38 2.97 -4.12
CA GLN A 83 20.96 4.23 -4.71
C GLN A 83 20.76 4.07 -6.21
N ARG A 84 19.56 4.43 -6.70
CA ARG A 84 19.20 4.23 -8.10
C ARG A 84 19.27 5.50 -8.92
N ASP A 85 18.64 6.55 -8.47
CA ASP A 85 18.54 7.79 -9.22
C ASP A 85 18.83 8.99 -8.34
N THR A 86 19.40 10.03 -8.94
CA THR A 86 19.66 11.30 -8.28
C THR A 86 19.40 12.43 -9.23
N THR A 87 18.73 13.45 -8.73
CA THR A 87 18.63 14.73 -9.43
C THR A 87 18.95 15.84 -8.47
N THR A 88 19.46 16.95 -8.99
CA THR A 88 19.72 18.16 -8.25
C THR A 88 19.26 19.34 -9.06
N THR A 89 18.48 20.21 -8.46
CA THR A 89 17.95 21.42 -9.07
C THR A 89 18.18 22.62 -8.19
N ASP A 90 18.03 23.81 -8.72
CA ASP A 90 18.04 25.03 -7.91
C ASP A 90 16.82 25.03 -6.97
N ALA A 91 16.99 25.52 -5.74
CA ALA A 91 15.92 25.59 -4.77
C ALA A 91 14.99 26.77 -5.14
N ASP A 92 13.87 26.45 -5.77
CA ASP A 92 12.83 27.37 -6.17
C ASP A 92 11.46 26.77 -5.86
N VAL A 93 10.60 27.48 -5.16
CA VAL A 93 9.24 27.08 -4.83
C VAL A 93 8.36 26.88 -6.09
N SER A 94 8.80 27.40 -7.23
CA SER A 94 8.12 27.22 -8.52
C SER A 94 8.63 26.02 -9.33
N ASN A 95 9.55 25.22 -8.79
CA ASN A 95 10.05 24.03 -9.47
C ASN A 95 8.90 23.06 -9.75
N PRO A 96 8.87 22.46 -10.95
CA PRO A 96 7.88 21.43 -11.23
C PRO A 96 8.10 20.22 -10.31
N PRO A 97 7.05 19.43 -10.05
CA PRO A 97 7.18 18.17 -9.34
C PRO A 97 8.23 17.27 -10.00
N TYR A 98 8.90 16.49 -9.17
CA TYR A 98 9.76 15.40 -9.62
C TYR A 98 8.88 14.18 -9.93
N GLU A 99 8.99 13.64 -11.14
CA GLU A 99 8.24 12.48 -11.58
C GLU A 99 9.16 11.27 -11.77
N LEU A 100 8.80 10.15 -11.18
CA LEU A 100 9.55 8.91 -11.26
C LEU A 100 8.65 7.76 -11.69
N LEU A 101 8.94 7.14 -12.83
CA LEU A 101 8.28 5.90 -13.24
C LEU A 101 8.81 4.74 -12.37
N LEU A 102 7.90 4.01 -11.73
CA LEU A 102 8.20 2.85 -10.90
C LEU A 102 8.19 1.59 -11.77
N ASP A 103 9.34 1.18 -12.26
CA ASP A 103 9.50 0.11 -13.26
C ASP A 103 10.02 -1.23 -12.68
N GLU A 104 10.32 -1.27 -11.40
CA GLU A 104 10.77 -2.48 -10.70
C GLU A 104 10.07 -2.64 -9.34
N PRO A 105 9.68 -3.88 -8.97
CA PRO A 105 9.13 -4.15 -7.65
C PRO A 105 10.22 -4.11 -6.57
N GLY A 106 9.84 -3.70 -5.36
CA GLY A 106 10.75 -3.67 -4.20
C GLY A 106 10.36 -2.62 -3.18
N ASN A 107 11.13 -2.55 -2.10
CA ASN A 107 10.98 -1.54 -1.06
C ASN A 107 11.88 -0.34 -1.37
N PHE A 108 11.28 0.82 -1.45
CA PHE A 108 11.99 2.05 -1.79
C PHE A 108 11.90 3.06 -0.64
N THR A 109 12.94 3.85 -0.52
CA THR A 109 12.94 5.09 0.26
C THR A 109 13.45 6.21 -0.64
N LEU A 110 12.64 7.23 -0.82
CA LEU A 110 13.03 8.46 -1.50
C LEU A 110 13.50 9.45 -0.43
N TYR A 111 14.65 10.06 -0.66
CA TYR A 111 15.23 11.09 0.18
C TYR A 111 15.29 12.40 -0.59
N CYS A 112 14.91 13.48 0.07
CA CYS A 112 15.09 14.85 -0.40
C CYS A 112 15.98 15.63 0.54
N TYR A 113 16.87 16.43 -0.02
CA TYR A 113 17.78 17.31 0.72
C TYR A 113 17.72 18.72 0.17
N ALA A 114 17.71 19.69 1.06
CA ALA A 114 17.96 21.08 0.72
C ALA A 114 19.34 21.48 1.22
N PHE A 115 20.14 22.10 0.37
CA PHE A 115 21.48 22.61 0.72
C PHE A 115 21.63 24.06 0.30
N GLY A 116 22.48 24.80 1.02
CA GLY A 116 22.77 26.20 0.70
C GLY A 116 24.13 26.64 1.12
N GLY A 117 24.67 27.62 0.39
CA GLY A 117 25.93 28.30 0.70
C GLY A 117 27.17 27.44 0.46
N THR A 118 28.29 27.87 1.06
CA THR A 118 29.60 27.21 0.97
C THR A 118 29.81 26.12 2.03
N GLY A 119 28.79 25.85 2.86
CA GLY A 119 28.77 24.82 3.88
C GLY A 119 27.63 23.86 3.64
N PHE A 120 27.73 22.64 4.15
CA PHE A 120 26.66 21.66 4.09
C PHE A 120 25.60 22.00 5.13
N TYR A 121 24.59 22.77 4.73
CA TYR A 121 23.39 22.97 5.50
C TYR A 121 22.36 22.03 4.90
N ASN A 122 21.88 21.04 5.61
CA ASN A 122 20.88 20.16 5.06
C ASN A 122 19.66 20.09 5.97
N ALA A 123 18.53 20.46 5.41
CA ALA A 123 17.26 19.88 5.79
C ALA A 123 17.07 18.61 4.98
N SER A 124 16.42 17.61 5.54
CA SER A 124 16.10 16.37 4.84
C SER A 124 14.69 15.89 5.17
N ALA A 125 14.02 15.35 4.18
CA ALA A 125 12.76 14.66 4.31
C ALA A 125 12.82 13.32 3.56
N SER A 126 12.00 12.35 3.92
CA SER A 126 11.96 11.05 3.23
C SER A 126 10.58 10.44 3.26
N ILE A 127 10.26 9.70 2.21
CA ILE A 127 9.08 8.86 2.12
C ILE A 127 9.51 7.42 1.81
N SER A 128 8.79 6.45 2.35
CA SER A 128 9.05 5.03 2.10
C SER A 128 7.78 4.35 1.60
N PHE A 129 7.93 3.50 0.58
CA PHE A 129 6.83 2.78 -0.05
C PHE A 129 7.32 1.47 -0.66
N THR A 130 6.38 0.58 -0.97
CA THR A 130 6.68 -0.68 -1.65
C THR A 130 6.07 -0.67 -3.04
N VAL A 131 6.88 -0.91 -4.06
CA VAL A 131 6.40 -1.13 -5.43
C VAL A 131 6.10 -2.61 -5.60
N VAL A 132 4.90 -2.93 -6.05
CA VAL A 132 4.45 -4.30 -6.25
C VAL A 132 4.08 -4.55 -7.71
N ASP A 133 4.42 -5.74 -8.19
CA ASP A 133 3.86 -6.30 -9.42
C ASP A 133 2.65 -7.18 -9.03
N PRO A 134 1.41 -6.78 -9.37
CA PRO A 134 0.23 -7.55 -9.01
C PRO A 134 0.25 -9.01 -9.48
N ALA A 135 0.98 -9.30 -10.57
CA ALA A 135 1.07 -10.66 -11.11
C ALA A 135 1.90 -11.60 -10.23
N THR A 136 2.82 -11.06 -9.43
CA THR A 136 3.79 -11.84 -8.65
C THR A 136 3.79 -11.51 -7.15
N ALA A 137 3.03 -10.50 -6.74
CA ALA A 137 3.06 -9.98 -5.37
C ALA A 137 2.56 -10.97 -4.32
N ILE A 138 1.63 -11.86 -4.67
CA ILE A 138 1.15 -12.91 -3.78
C ILE A 138 1.77 -14.23 -4.20
N THR A 139 2.44 -14.88 -3.28
CA THR A 139 3.00 -16.22 -3.47
C THR A 139 2.14 -17.27 -2.75
N GLY A 140 2.33 -18.54 -3.12
CA GLY A 140 1.61 -19.65 -2.48
C GLY A 140 0.11 -19.69 -2.77
N LEU A 141 -0.34 -18.99 -3.82
CA LEU A 141 -1.70 -19.15 -4.32
C LEU A 141 -1.87 -20.57 -4.85
N PRO A 142 -3.01 -21.22 -4.55
CA PRO A 142 -3.33 -22.51 -5.15
C PRO A 142 -3.56 -22.37 -6.66
N ASP A 143 -3.29 -23.43 -7.41
CA ASP A 143 -3.65 -23.51 -8.82
C ASP A 143 -5.16 -23.78 -8.97
N LEU A 144 -5.93 -22.71 -8.92
CA LEU A 144 -7.38 -22.73 -8.99
C LEU A 144 -7.88 -22.53 -10.42
N PRO A 145 -9.07 -23.07 -10.75
CA PRO A 145 -9.75 -22.73 -11.99
C PRO A 145 -9.91 -21.22 -12.15
N LYS A 146 -9.71 -20.73 -13.36
CA LYS A 146 -9.82 -19.31 -13.68
C LYS A 146 -10.97 -19.08 -14.65
N ILE A 147 -11.63 -17.96 -14.48
CA ILE A 147 -12.65 -17.46 -15.39
C ILE A 147 -12.33 -16.04 -15.80
N ASP A 148 -12.57 -15.74 -17.07
CA ASP A 148 -12.45 -14.38 -17.59
C ASP A 148 -13.83 -13.75 -17.67
N ILE A 149 -13.98 -12.57 -17.08
CA ILE A 149 -15.21 -11.79 -17.10
C ILE A 149 -14.83 -10.38 -17.55
N ALA A 150 -15.30 -9.94 -18.70
CA ALA A 150 -14.87 -8.72 -19.35
C ALA A 150 -13.33 -8.70 -19.51
N SER A 151 -12.64 -7.73 -18.91
CA SER A 151 -11.19 -7.60 -18.93
C SER A 151 -10.48 -8.17 -17.69
N SER A 152 -11.24 -8.79 -16.77
CA SER A 152 -10.72 -9.26 -15.49
C SER A 152 -10.70 -10.79 -15.41
N THR A 153 -9.69 -11.35 -14.76
CA THR A 153 -9.54 -12.77 -14.52
C THR A 153 -9.73 -13.12 -13.06
N PHE A 154 -10.65 -14.00 -12.74
CA PHE A 154 -10.92 -14.44 -11.38
C PHE A 154 -10.56 -15.90 -11.17
N MET A 155 -9.93 -16.21 -10.05
CA MET A 155 -9.82 -17.58 -9.54
C MET A 155 -11.17 -17.98 -8.94
N THR A 156 -11.52 -19.27 -9.04
CA THR A 156 -12.75 -19.81 -8.48
C THR A 156 -12.49 -21.01 -7.60
N VAL A 157 -13.33 -21.21 -6.58
CA VAL A 157 -13.26 -22.33 -5.65
C VAL A 157 -14.65 -22.88 -5.35
N GLU A 158 -14.75 -24.21 -5.20
CA GLU A 158 -16.00 -24.88 -4.81
C GLU A 158 -16.07 -24.97 -3.28
N LEU A 159 -17.05 -24.30 -2.67
CA LEU A 159 -17.29 -24.30 -1.23
C LEU A 159 -18.78 -24.50 -0.94
N GLY A 160 -19.11 -25.49 -0.13
CA GLY A 160 -20.49 -25.78 0.26
C GLY A 160 -21.42 -26.12 -0.93
N GLY A 161 -20.87 -26.66 -2.02
CA GLY A 161 -21.63 -26.96 -3.23
C GLY A 161 -21.94 -25.75 -4.13
N LYS A 162 -21.26 -24.63 -3.89
CA LYS A 162 -21.35 -23.40 -4.69
C LYS A 162 -19.98 -22.99 -5.20
N THR A 163 -19.94 -22.38 -6.39
CA THR A 163 -18.71 -21.80 -6.95
C THR A 163 -18.57 -20.35 -6.46
N TRP A 164 -17.48 -20.07 -5.79
CA TRP A 164 -17.11 -18.75 -5.26
C TRP A 164 -15.95 -18.15 -6.04
N MET A 165 -15.93 -16.83 -6.19
CA MET A 165 -14.69 -16.14 -6.56
C MET A 165 -13.68 -16.24 -5.41
N ALA A 166 -12.45 -16.62 -5.72
CA ALA A 166 -11.34 -16.66 -4.76
C ALA A 166 -10.49 -15.37 -4.76
N ASN A 167 -10.86 -14.39 -5.58
CA ASN A 167 -10.37 -13.00 -5.55
C ASN A 167 -11.48 -12.06 -5.09
N ASN A 168 -11.11 -10.90 -4.55
CA ASN A 168 -12.05 -9.80 -4.42
C ASN A 168 -12.46 -9.28 -5.79
N LEU A 169 -13.70 -8.86 -5.93
CA LEU A 169 -14.23 -8.31 -7.18
C LEU A 169 -13.48 -7.04 -7.57
N TYR A 170 -13.15 -6.89 -8.85
CA TYR A 170 -12.51 -5.73 -9.46
C TYR A 170 -12.89 -5.58 -10.93
N GLY A 171 -12.47 -4.48 -11.54
CA GLY A 171 -12.73 -4.21 -12.97
C GLY A 171 -14.18 -3.84 -13.26
N THR A 172 -14.89 -3.29 -12.28
CA THR A 172 -16.24 -2.74 -12.42
C THR A 172 -16.20 -1.23 -12.62
N ASN A 173 -17.30 -0.66 -13.13
CA ASN A 173 -17.42 0.79 -13.31
C ASN A 173 -17.81 1.53 -12.02
N SER A 174 -17.96 0.84 -10.92
CA SER A 174 -18.30 1.37 -9.59
C SER A 174 -17.29 0.89 -8.57
N GLY A 175 -17.32 1.48 -7.37
CA GLY A 175 -16.41 1.15 -6.28
C GLY A 175 -15.11 1.97 -6.31
N TYR A 176 -14.31 1.75 -5.29
CA TYR A 176 -13.10 2.49 -4.98
C TYR A 176 -11.89 1.59 -5.08
N TYR A 177 -10.78 2.11 -5.57
CA TYR A 177 -9.53 1.35 -5.63
C TYR A 177 -8.78 1.44 -4.29
N TYR A 178 -8.04 0.38 -3.98
CA TYR A 178 -7.07 0.40 -2.89
C TYR A 178 -6.04 1.50 -3.17
N GLN A 179 -5.94 2.47 -2.24
CA GLN A 179 -5.06 3.64 -2.35
C GLN A 179 -5.16 4.35 -3.72
N ASP A 180 -6.38 4.48 -4.24
CA ASP A 180 -6.69 5.07 -5.55
C ASP A 180 -5.92 4.46 -6.74
N SER A 181 -5.37 3.24 -6.57
CA SER A 181 -4.56 2.57 -7.57
C SER A 181 -5.34 1.52 -8.36
N GLU A 182 -5.73 1.84 -9.59
CA GLU A 182 -6.33 0.88 -10.50
C GLU A 182 -5.40 -0.32 -10.79
N ILE A 183 -4.09 -0.10 -10.82
CA ILE A 183 -3.09 -1.14 -11.06
C ILE A 183 -3.16 -2.23 -9.99
N LEU A 184 -3.45 -1.85 -8.74
CA LEU A 184 -3.56 -2.77 -7.61
C LEU A 184 -4.90 -3.50 -7.53
N ALA A 185 -5.88 -3.15 -8.36
CA ALA A 185 -7.22 -3.74 -8.30
C ALA A 185 -7.22 -5.26 -8.56
N SER A 186 -6.39 -5.76 -9.46
CA SER A 186 -6.28 -7.20 -9.72
C SER A 186 -5.72 -7.98 -8.53
N LEU A 187 -5.02 -7.31 -7.61
CA LEU A 187 -4.43 -7.88 -6.41
C LEU A 187 -5.37 -7.80 -5.22
N PHE A 188 -5.85 -6.60 -4.91
CA PHE A 188 -6.62 -6.32 -3.70
C PHE A 188 -8.13 -6.31 -3.92
N GLY A 189 -8.59 -6.18 -5.17
CA GLY A 189 -9.98 -5.91 -5.51
C GLY A 189 -10.30 -4.42 -5.45
N GLN A 190 -11.59 -4.13 -5.55
CA GLN A 190 -12.18 -2.82 -5.28
C GLN A 190 -13.01 -2.90 -4.00
N TYR A 191 -13.24 -1.74 -3.38
CA TYR A 191 -14.19 -1.56 -2.30
C TYR A 191 -15.49 -0.99 -2.85
N TYR A 192 -16.60 -1.37 -2.26
CA TYR A 192 -17.93 -0.96 -2.67
C TYR A 192 -18.72 -0.50 -1.45
N SER A 193 -19.49 0.58 -1.56
CA SER A 193 -20.59 0.82 -0.64
C SER A 193 -21.56 -0.36 -0.73
N TRP A 194 -22.39 -0.58 0.29
CA TRP A 194 -23.36 -1.66 0.24
C TRP A 194 -24.35 -1.50 -0.93
N VAL A 195 -24.71 -0.24 -1.23
CA VAL A 195 -25.60 0.09 -2.35
C VAL A 195 -24.98 -0.35 -3.69
N GLU A 196 -23.73 -0.03 -3.93
CA GLU A 196 -23.00 -0.43 -5.15
C GLU A 196 -22.81 -1.95 -5.22
N ALA A 197 -22.54 -2.59 -4.08
CA ALA A 197 -22.29 -4.01 -4.00
C ALA A 197 -23.46 -4.87 -4.48
N GLN A 198 -24.72 -4.37 -4.39
CA GLN A 198 -25.92 -5.12 -4.79
C GLN A 198 -25.92 -5.48 -6.27
N ASP A 199 -25.38 -4.59 -7.11
CA ASP A 199 -25.37 -4.74 -8.57
C ASP A 199 -23.93 -4.93 -9.13
N ALA A 200 -22.94 -5.08 -8.26
CA ALA A 200 -21.54 -5.14 -8.70
C ALA A 200 -21.15 -6.50 -9.31
N CYS A 201 -21.76 -7.59 -8.88
CA CYS A 201 -21.45 -8.92 -9.41
C CYS A 201 -21.86 -9.06 -10.88
N PRO A 202 -21.02 -9.69 -11.72
CA PRO A 202 -21.30 -9.84 -13.13
C PRO A 202 -22.47 -10.81 -13.40
N ALA A 203 -23.01 -10.77 -14.62
CA ALA A 203 -24.12 -11.66 -15.03
C ALA A 203 -23.79 -13.14 -14.78
N GLY A 204 -24.72 -13.88 -14.18
CA GLY A 204 -24.55 -15.27 -13.74
C GLY A 204 -23.85 -15.42 -12.39
N TRP A 205 -23.66 -14.29 -11.69
CA TRP A 205 -23.09 -14.21 -10.34
C TRP A 205 -23.89 -13.24 -9.50
N HIS A 206 -23.92 -13.43 -8.20
CA HIS A 206 -24.59 -12.54 -7.26
C HIS A 206 -23.76 -12.26 -6.02
N LEU A 207 -24.10 -11.17 -5.32
CA LEU A 207 -23.60 -10.88 -3.99
C LEU A 207 -24.18 -11.90 -3.01
N PRO A 208 -23.36 -12.71 -2.31
CA PRO A 208 -23.88 -13.76 -1.44
C PRO A 208 -24.71 -13.20 -0.29
N SER A 209 -25.76 -13.92 0.10
CA SER A 209 -26.45 -13.67 1.36
C SER A 209 -25.60 -14.08 2.55
N GLY A 210 -25.93 -13.56 3.73
CA GLY A 210 -25.28 -13.99 4.96
C GLY A 210 -25.51 -15.45 5.27
N GLU A 211 -26.65 -16.02 4.84
CA GLU A 211 -26.95 -17.45 4.98
C GLU A 211 -25.99 -18.29 4.11
N GLU A 212 -25.77 -17.91 2.84
CA GLU A 212 -24.81 -18.58 1.96
C GLU A 212 -23.39 -18.55 2.52
N PHE A 213 -22.96 -17.41 3.03
CA PHE A 213 -21.67 -17.29 3.73
C PHE A 213 -21.58 -18.23 4.93
N ASP A 214 -22.62 -18.22 5.78
CA ASP A 214 -22.65 -19.00 7.01
C ASP A 214 -22.70 -20.53 6.74
N GLN A 215 -23.40 -20.96 5.71
CA GLN A 215 -23.46 -22.38 5.31
C GLN A 215 -22.11 -22.88 4.80
N CYS A 216 -21.37 -22.06 4.07
CA CYS A 216 -20.09 -22.45 3.48
C CYS A 216 -18.91 -22.26 4.44
N LEU A 217 -18.88 -21.17 5.20
CA LEU A 217 -17.71 -20.69 5.91
C LEU A 217 -17.95 -20.42 7.41
N GLY A 218 -19.20 -20.37 7.87
CA GLY A 218 -19.56 -19.88 9.19
C GLY A 218 -18.99 -20.68 10.37
N THR A 219 -18.61 -21.93 10.18
CA THR A 219 -18.00 -22.78 11.20
C THR A 219 -16.49 -23.00 11.02
N VAL A 220 -15.92 -22.40 9.98
CA VAL A 220 -14.53 -22.61 9.62
C VAL A 220 -13.65 -21.61 10.33
N ALA A 221 -12.46 -22.04 10.73
CA ALA A 221 -11.46 -21.18 11.32
C ALA A 221 -10.88 -20.20 10.27
N GLY A 222 -10.60 -18.96 10.67
CA GLY A 222 -10.09 -17.92 9.79
C GLY A 222 -8.80 -18.30 9.08
N ASN A 223 -7.88 -18.99 9.77
CA ASN A 223 -6.60 -19.43 9.20
C ASN A 223 -6.74 -20.40 8.01
N ALA A 224 -7.88 -21.05 7.85
CA ALA A 224 -8.17 -21.90 6.69
C ALA A 224 -8.63 -21.13 5.46
N MET A 225 -9.00 -19.86 5.62
CA MET A 225 -9.58 -19.01 4.57
C MET A 225 -8.63 -17.94 4.04
N VAL A 226 -7.58 -17.61 4.77
CA VAL A 226 -6.73 -16.46 4.46
C VAL A 226 -5.44 -16.88 3.77
N ASN A 227 -4.97 -16.01 2.87
CA ASN A 227 -3.62 -16.09 2.31
C ASN A 227 -2.72 -15.08 3.01
N ALA A 228 -1.65 -15.57 3.65
CA ALA A 228 -0.68 -14.74 4.36
C ALA A 228 0.51 -14.29 3.51
N GLN A 229 0.70 -14.90 2.35
CA GLN A 229 1.90 -14.65 1.56
C GLN A 229 1.67 -13.52 0.57
N PHE A 230 2.09 -12.35 0.97
CA PHE A 230 2.23 -11.18 0.14
C PHE A 230 3.71 -10.76 0.15
N VAL A 231 4.12 -9.72 -0.56
CA VAL A 231 5.52 -9.23 -0.72
C VAL A 231 6.36 -9.31 0.57
N GLU A 232 5.72 -9.16 1.71
CA GLU A 232 6.28 -9.44 3.03
C GLU A 232 5.69 -10.73 3.58
N LYS A 233 6.48 -11.50 4.33
CA LYS A 233 6.11 -12.84 4.83
C LYS A 233 4.87 -12.89 5.70
N ASP A 234 4.47 -11.77 6.30
CA ASP A 234 3.40 -11.71 7.29
C ASP A 234 2.39 -10.62 6.90
N PHE A 235 1.59 -10.89 5.86
CA PHE A 235 0.55 -9.96 5.44
C PHE A 235 -0.55 -9.80 6.51
N TRP A 236 -0.89 -10.88 7.22
CA TRP A 236 -1.71 -10.82 8.42
C TRP A 236 -0.83 -10.59 9.65
N ASN A 237 -1.20 -9.63 10.50
CA ASN A 237 -0.46 -9.35 11.73
C ASN A 237 -0.65 -10.43 12.81
N TYR A 238 -1.46 -11.48 12.57
CA TYR A 238 -2.04 -12.25 13.64
C TYR A 238 -1.99 -13.74 13.56
N TRP A 239 -2.40 -14.27 14.70
CA TRP A 239 -2.37 -15.67 15.08
C TRP A 239 -0.97 -16.26 15.07
N PRO A 240 -0.02 -15.67 15.83
CA PRO A 240 1.38 -16.11 15.77
C PRO A 240 1.57 -17.59 16.12
N GLU A 241 0.59 -18.17 16.85
CA GLU A 241 0.62 -19.58 17.24
C GLU A 241 -0.28 -20.47 16.36
N VAL A 242 -1.01 -19.89 15.40
CA VAL A 242 -1.90 -20.63 14.51
C VAL A 242 -1.39 -20.53 13.09
N PRO A 243 -0.92 -21.63 12.48
CA PRO A 243 -0.41 -21.59 11.12
C PRO A 243 -1.53 -21.24 10.14
N ILE A 244 -1.29 -20.27 9.28
CA ILE A 244 -2.18 -19.95 8.19
C ILE A 244 -2.03 -21.01 7.12
N THR A 245 -3.14 -21.64 6.73
CA THR A 245 -3.15 -22.78 5.82
C THR A 245 -3.82 -22.49 4.49
N ASN A 246 -4.76 -21.54 4.44
CA ASN A 246 -5.64 -21.33 3.29
C ASN A 246 -6.24 -22.64 2.74
N SER A 247 -6.52 -23.62 3.61
CA SER A 247 -6.92 -24.96 3.21
C SER A 247 -8.26 -24.99 2.46
N LEU A 248 -9.10 -23.97 2.63
CA LEU A 248 -10.33 -23.79 1.85
C LEU A 248 -10.07 -23.07 0.52
N GLN A 249 -8.87 -22.58 0.28
CA GLN A 249 -8.53 -21.86 -0.95
C GLN A 249 -9.39 -20.62 -1.21
N PHE A 250 -9.99 -20.07 -0.15
CA PHE A 250 -10.79 -18.84 -0.25
C PHE A 250 -9.96 -17.60 -0.52
N CYS A 251 -8.67 -17.65 -0.20
CA CYS A 251 -7.65 -16.62 -0.49
C CYS A 251 -8.02 -15.21 0.00
N ALA A 252 -8.61 -15.10 1.19
CA ALA A 252 -8.93 -13.81 1.77
C ALA A 252 -7.64 -13.01 2.05
N LEU A 253 -7.68 -11.72 1.76
CA LEU A 253 -6.59 -10.76 2.02
C LEU A 253 -7.06 -9.70 3.02
N PRO A 254 -6.22 -9.29 3.98
CA PRO A 254 -6.57 -8.31 5.00
C PRO A 254 -6.43 -6.88 4.46
N VAL A 255 -7.20 -6.54 3.47
CA VAL A 255 -7.17 -5.22 2.82
C VAL A 255 -7.95 -4.14 3.60
N GLY A 256 -8.62 -4.51 4.71
CA GLY A 256 -9.38 -3.55 5.51
C GLY A 256 -10.68 -3.11 4.87
N TYR A 257 -10.98 -1.83 5.03
CA TYR A 257 -12.20 -1.16 4.55
C TYR A 257 -11.94 0.33 4.32
N LEU A 258 -12.89 1.04 3.68
CA LEU A 258 -12.84 2.50 3.53
C LEU A 258 -13.95 3.16 4.34
N ASP A 259 -13.62 4.28 5.00
CA ASP A 259 -14.60 5.20 5.58
C ASP A 259 -14.81 6.37 4.61
N LEU A 260 -15.92 6.34 3.88
CA LEU A 260 -16.26 7.34 2.87
C LEU A 260 -16.72 8.69 3.47
N THR A 261 -16.80 8.81 4.79
CA THR A 261 -17.07 10.10 5.45
C THR A 261 -15.83 10.96 5.57
N LEU A 262 -14.65 10.36 5.47
CA LEU A 262 -13.38 11.04 5.59
C LEU A 262 -12.87 11.51 4.23
N GLU A 263 -12.22 12.66 4.21
CA GLU A 263 -11.58 13.16 2.99
C GLU A 263 -10.49 12.19 2.53
N GLY A 264 -10.49 11.86 1.23
CA GLY A 264 -9.58 10.87 0.66
C GLY A 264 -9.96 9.42 0.98
N ALA A 265 -11.09 9.17 1.69
CA ALA A 265 -11.56 7.84 2.04
C ALA A 265 -10.41 6.87 2.42
N PRO A 266 -9.65 7.17 3.48
CA PRO A 266 -8.47 6.40 3.83
C PRO A 266 -8.82 4.95 4.16
N GLU A 267 -7.95 4.02 3.77
CA GLU A 267 -8.07 2.64 4.20
C GLU A 267 -7.82 2.52 5.70
N ASP A 268 -8.72 1.82 6.37
CA ASP A 268 -8.56 1.45 7.77
C ASP A 268 -8.54 -0.08 7.92
N GLY A 269 -7.93 -0.54 9.00
CA GLY A 269 -7.87 -1.98 9.30
C GLY A 269 -7.01 -2.81 8.33
N TYR A 270 -6.15 -2.19 7.52
CA TYR A 270 -5.14 -2.87 6.71
C TYR A 270 -4.28 -3.81 7.58
N LYS A 271 -4.02 -5.01 7.09
CA LYS A 271 -3.39 -6.14 7.83
C LYS A 271 -4.19 -6.68 9.01
N GLN A 272 -5.37 -6.15 9.30
CA GLN A 272 -6.19 -6.53 10.45
C GLN A 272 -7.50 -7.19 10.07
N TYR A 273 -8.13 -6.72 9.00
CA TYR A 273 -9.47 -7.15 8.59
C TYR A 273 -9.52 -7.58 7.13
N ALA A 274 -10.23 -8.67 6.87
CA ALA A 274 -10.82 -8.97 5.57
C ALA A 274 -12.33 -8.92 5.70
N CYS A 275 -12.97 -7.94 5.05
CA CYS A 275 -14.39 -7.65 5.18
C CYS A 275 -15.11 -7.88 3.84
N PHE A 276 -16.28 -8.54 3.89
CA PHE A 276 -17.06 -8.90 2.70
C PHE A 276 -18.52 -8.57 2.91
N TRP A 277 -19.09 -7.72 2.04
CA TRP A 277 -20.51 -7.46 2.04
C TRP A 277 -21.33 -8.72 1.80
N THR A 278 -22.51 -8.75 2.39
CA THR A 278 -23.60 -9.68 2.02
C THR A 278 -24.78 -8.90 1.44
N SER A 279 -25.68 -9.58 0.75
CA SER A 279 -26.90 -8.95 0.21
C SER A 279 -27.91 -8.58 1.30
N ASP A 280 -27.72 -9.07 2.53
CA ASP A 280 -28.63 -8.82 3.66
C ASP A 280 -28.44 -7.44 4.24
N SER A 281 -29.53 -6.90 4.77
CA SER A 281 -29.52 -5.59 5.43
C SER A 281 -30.64 -5.42 6.44
N LYS A 282 -30.47 -4.45 7.34
CA LYS A 282 -31.49 -4.07 8.32
C LYS A 282 -31.53 -2.56 8.45
N GLY A 283 -32.61 -1.91 8.02
CA GLY A 283 -32.72 -0.45 7.99
C GLY A 283 -31.63 0.15 7.10
N ASP A 284 -30.89 1.12 7.60
CA ASP A 284 -29.80 1.78 6.88
C ASP A 284 -28.47 1.03 6.94
N MET A 285 -28.45 -0.15 7.61
CA MET A 285 -27.24 -0.95 7.79
C MET A 285 -27.23 -2.14 6.82
N GLY A 286 -26.14 -2.30 6.07
CA GLY A 286 -25.81 -3.52 5.34
C GLY A 286 -25.14 -4.52 6.28
N GLU A 287 -25.37 -5.82 6.04
CA GLU A 287 -24.67 -6.88 6.78
C GLU A 287 -23.40 -7.31 6.04
N PHE A 288 -22.36 -7.68 6.81
CA PHE A 288 -21.13 -8.20 6.26
C PHE A 288 -20.56 -9.35 7.08
N ARG A 289 -19.61 -10.05 6.49
CA ARG A 289 -18.77 -11.04 7.16
C ARG A 289 -17.34 -10.55 7.19
N TYR A 290 -16.62 -10.82 8.30
CA TYR A 290 -15.24 -10.43 8.37
C TYR A 290 -14.38 -11.43 9.13
N ILE A 291 -13.10 -11.45 8.78
CA ILE A 291 -12.05 -12.16 9.47
C ILE A 291 -11.18 -11.09 10.13
N TYR A 292 -10.92 -11.27 11.42
CA TYR A 292 -10.21 -10.31 12.22
C TYR A 292 -8.95 -10.92 12.81
N GLU A 293 -7.92 -10.12 12.83
CA GLU A 293 -6.60 -10.49 13.34
C GLU A 293 -6.55 -11.13 14.73
N LYS A 294 -7.44 -10.78 15.65
CA LYS A 294 -7.45 -11.31 17.04
C LYS A 294 -8.30 -12.54 17.23
N GLU A 295 -9.14 -12.88 16.28
CA GLU A 295 -10.05 -14.01 16.40
C GLU A 295 -10.02 -14.91 15.16
N ASN A 296 -9.53 -16.14 15.35
CA ASN A 296 -9.42 -17.13 14.27
C ASN A 296 -10.78 -17.73 13.88
N ARG A 297 -11.73 -16.89 13.49
CA ARG A 297 -13.05 -17.29 12.98
C ARG A 297 -13.65 -16.17 12.13
N ILE A 298 -14.61 -16.54 11.29
CA ILE A 298 -15.43 -15.55 10.60
C ILE A 298 -16.44 -14.93 11.57
N GLN A 299 -16.67 -13.64 11.45
CA GLN A 299 -17.57 -12.88 12.30
C GLN A 299 -18.62 -12.15 11.47
N LYS A 300 -19.65 -11.64 12.15
CA LYS A 300 -20.76 -10.88 11.56
C LYS A 300 -20.66 -9.43 12.00
N GLY A 301 -20.84 -8.52 11.05
CA GLY A 301 -20.87 -7.09 11.27
C GLY A 301 -22.02 -6.43 10.53
N GLN A 302 -22.26 -5.18 10.89
CA GLN A 302 -23.18 -4.29 10.21
C GLN A 302 -22.51 -2.93 10.01
N GLY A 303 -22.72 -2.31 8.87
CA GLY A 303 -22.16 -1.02 8.53
C GLY A 303 -23.14 -0.18 7.72
N ASP A 304 -22.98 1.13 7.78
CA ASP A 304 -23.81 2.05 7.00
C ASP A 304 -23.68 1.76 5.51
N LYS A 305 -24.79 1.75 4.81
CA LYS A 305 -24.90 1.33 3.41
C LYS A 305 -24.17 2.25 2.42
N THR A 306 -23.94 3.49 2.82
CA THR A 306 -23.45 4.55 1.92
C THR A 306 -22.08 5.08 2.30
N THR A 307 -21.69 4.94 3.56
CA THR A 307 -20.46 5.54 4.10
C THR A 307 -19.38 4.53 4.44
N LEU A 308 -19.69 3.23 4.48
CA LEU A 308 -18.71 2.18 4.62
C LEU A 308 -18.54 1.45 3.30
N ALA A 309 -17.30 1.26 2.85
CA ALA A 309 -17.01 0.47 1.65
C ALA A 309 -16.14 -0.75 1.98
N LEU A 310 -16.58 -1.92 1.53
CA LEU A 310 -15.96 -3.22 1.77
C LEU A 310 -15.72 -3.98 0.47
N SER A 311 -14.90 -5.03 0.55
CA SER A 311 -14.72 -5.96 -0.57
C SER A 311 -16.00 -6.75 -0.90
N VAL A 312 -16.08 -7.21 -2.12
CA VAL A 312 -17.15 -8.10 -2.63
C VAL A 312 -16.54 -9.41 -3.08
N ARG A 313 -17.20 -10.52 -2.75
CA ARG A 313 -16.95 -11.87 -3.26
C ARG A 313 -18.23 -12.39 -3.88
N CYS A 314 -18.23 -12.63 -5.19
CA CYS A 314 -19.41 -13.11 -5.88
C CYS A 314 -19.51 -14.64 -5.82
N VAL A 315 -20.75 -15.12 -5.83
CA VAL A 315 -21.13 -16.54 -5.92
C VAL A 315 -21.86 -16.77 -7.21
N LYS A 316 -21.58 -17.88 -7.86
CA LYS A 316 -22.25 -18.27 -9.10
C LYS A 316 -23.69 -18.67 -8.84
N ASP A 317 -24.62 -18.24 -9.73
CA ASP A 317 -26.06 -18.52 -9.68
C ASP A 317 -26.38 -20.01 -9.81
#